data_0137778498f0c2b2e1b4a35aef4649fc
#
_entry.id   0137778498f0c2b2e1b4a35aef4649fc
#
_cell.length_a   1.000
_cell.length_b   1.000
_cell.length_c   1.000
_cell.angle_alpha   90.00
_cell.angle_beta   90.00
_cell.angle_gamma   90.00
#
_symmetry.space_group_name_H-M   'P 1'
#
loop_
_entity.id
_entity.type
_entity.pdbx_description
1 polymer ?
#
loop_
_entity_poly.entity_id
_entity_poly.type
_entity_poly.pdbx_seq_one_letter_code
_entity_poly.pdbx_strand_id
1 'polypeptide(L)'
;YVVLGLALFLIGLEKALFPLGNIMATQLSDPAFIYGPGEIVTQADWKAYGWIYLFAAMIGFATTIAEPSLIAIAFKANEVSAGTIKQWGLRITVAIGVAFGISLGTFRIVTGTPLYLYILVGYMIVIVQTIFAPKNIIALAYDSGGVTTSTVTVPLVAALGLGLSATVPGRNPALDGFGLIAFASLFPIIAVMGYAQLMQWYSQRKTKYMEKKNAF
;
A
#
# COMPACT_ATOMS: atom_id res chain seq x y z
N TYR A 1 -10.70 29.55 7.16
CA TYR A 1 -10.43 28.31 7.90
C TYR A 1 -9.69 27.28 7.05
N VAL A 2 -10.09 27.07 5.78
CA VAL A 2 -9.42 26.11 4.87
C VAL A 2 -7.96 26.50 4.64
N VAL A 3 -7.68 27.78 4.34
CA VAL A 3 -6.31 28.28 4.12
C VAL A 3 -5.43 28.11 5.37
N LEU A 4 -5.96 28.47 6.54
CA LEU A 4 -5.25 28.31 7.82
C LEU A 4 -5.00 26.82 8.13
N GLY A 5 -6.02 25.96 7.94
CA GLY A 5 -5.90 24.53 8.13
C GLY A 5 -4.85 23.91 7.20
N LEU A 6 -4.85 24.29 5.91
CA LEU A 6 -3.87 23.83 4.94
C LEU A 6 -2.46 24.31 5.29
N ALA A 7 -2.28 25.56 5.69
CA ALA A 7 -0.99 26.09 6.08
C ALA A 7 -0.42 25.36 7.32
N LEU A 8 -1.23 25.17 8.36
CA LEU A 8 -0.82 24.43 9.55
C LEU A 8 -0.50 22.96 9.25
N PHE A 9 -1.29 22.33 8.38
CA PHE A 9 -1.05 20.96 7.92
C PHE A 9 0.29 20.83 7.19
N LEU A 10 0.57 21.72 6.22
CA LEU A 10 1.83 21.70 5.46
C LEU A 10 3.05 21.96 6.36
N ILE A 11 2.94 22.90 7.30
CA ILE A 11 4.00 23.15 8.29
C ILE A 11 4.22 21.90 9.17
N GLY A 12 3.15 21.23 9.61
CA GLY A 12 3.23 20.01 10.38
C GLY A 12 3.93 18.87 9.63
N LEU A 13 3.61 18.69 8.33
CA LEU A 13 4.30 17.73 7.47
C LEU A 13 5.79 18.03 7.38
N GLU A 14 6.15 19.27 7.05
CA GLU A 14 7.54 19.69 6.83
C GLU A 14 8.38 19.65 8.11
N LYS A 15 7.84 20.11 9.23
CA LYS A 15 8.59 20.28 10.49
C LYS A 15 8.58 19.03 11.38
N ALA A 16 7.60 18.16 11.25
CA ALA A 16 7.46 16.98 12.10
C ALA A 16 7.52 15.67 11.31
N LEU A 17 6.63 15.46 10.33
CA LEU A 17 6.46 14.15 9.71
C LEU A 17 7.65 13.76 8.83
N PHE A 18 8.14 14.66 7.99
CA PHE A 18 9.26 14.36 7.09
C PHE A 18 10.57 14.12 7.82
N PRO A 19 10.99 14.97 8.80
CA PRO A 19 12.17 14.68 9.60
C PRO A 19 12.06 13.37 10.37
N LEU A 20 10.89 13.09 10.98
CA LEU A 20 10.65 11.84 11.69
C LEU A 20 10.78 10.64 10.77
N GLY A 21 10.14 10.67 9.60
CA GLY A 21 10.23 9.61 8.60
C GLY A 21 11.67 9.34 8.14
N ASN A 22 12.45 10.40 7.91
CA ASN A 22 13.86 10.27 7.53
C ASN A 22 14.71 9.67 8.65
N ILE A 23 14.54 10.13 9.90
CA ILE A 23 15.28 9.60 11.06
C ILE A 23 14.95 8.11 11.24
N MET A 24 13.68 7.75 11.21
CA MET A 24 13.24 6.34 11.35
C MET A 24 13.79 5.47 10.22
N ALA A 25 13.70 5.94 8.97
CA ALA A 25 14.23 5.21 7.82
C ALA A 25 15.74 4.99 7.92
N THR A 26 16.49 6.03 8.31
CA THR A 26 17.95 5.94 8.47
C THR A 26 18.35 4.99 9.59
N GLN A 27 17.69 5.10 10.76
CA GLN A 27 18.01 4.23 11.91
C GLN A 27 17.66 2.76 11.65
N LEU A 28 16.51 2.49 11.05
CA LEU A 28 16.07 1.11 10.78
C LEU A 28 16.85 0.43 9.65
N SER A 29 17.42 1.21 8.72
CA SER A 29 18.24 0.70 7.63
C SER A 29 19.75 0.73 7.93
N ASP A 30 20.14 1.16 9.14
CA ASP A 30 21.54 1.15 9.55
C ASP A 30 22.08 -0.27 9.63
N PRO A 31 23.18 -0.60 8.92
CA PRO A 31 23.82 -1.91 9.02
C PRO A 31 24.17 -2.32 10.45
N ALA A 32 24.57 -1.38 11.30
CA ALA A 32 24.87 -1.65 12.71
C ALA A 32 23.63 -2.09 13.50
N PHE A 33 22.44 -1.61 13.13
CA PHE A 33 21.18 -2.06 13.73
C PHE A 33 20.76 -3.46 13.22
N ILE A 34 21.01 -3.75 11.95
CA ILE A 34 20.54 -4.98 11.29
C ILE A 34 21.44 -6.17 11.59
N TYR A 35 22.76 -5.97 11.51
CA TYR A 35 23.77 -7.02 11.61
C TYR A 35 24.60 -6.98 12.89
N GLY A 36 24.54 -5.85 13.62
CA GLY A 36 25.36 -5.59 14.79
C GLY A 36 26.56 -4.67 14.49
N PRO A 37 27.17 -4.09 15.54
CA PRO A 37 28.26 -3.13 15.37
C PRO A 37 29.54 -3.82 14.85
N GLY A 38 30.11 -3.30 13.77
CA GLY A 38 31.39 -3.73 13.21
C GLY A 38 31.32 -4.76 12.09
N GLU A 39 30.15 -5.23 11.68
CA GLU A 39 30.03 -6.12 10.53
C GLU A 39 30.08 -5.34 9.20
N ILE A 40 30.95 -5.78 8.28
CA ILE A 40 31.04 -5.25 6.91
C ILE A 40 30.08 -6.04 6.03
N VAL A 41 28.97 -5.41 5.67
CA VAL A 41 27.95 -6.03 4.84
C VAL A 41 28.34 -5.95 3.38
N THR A 42 28.79 -7.05 2.80
CA THR A 42 29.07 -7.17 1.36
C THR A 42 27.86 -7.61 0.54
N GLN A 43 26.95 -8.37 1.15
CA GLN A 43 25.67 -8.79 0.57
C GLN A 43 24.56 -8.70 1.61
N ALA A 44 23.40 -8.18 1.20
CA ALA A 44 22.24 -8.09 2.09
C ALA A 44 21.57 -9.47 2.22
N ASP A 45 21.51 -10.00 3.45
CA ASP A 45 20.69 -11.18 3.75
C ASP A 45 19.24 -10.73 4.01
N TRP A 46 18.33 -11.09 3.12
CA TRP A 46 16.91 -10.73 3.21
C TRP A 46 16.26 -11.16 4.53
N LYS A 47 16.77 -12.20 5.21
CA LYS A 47 16.23 -12.67 6.49
C LYS A 47 16.53 -11.70 7.63
N ALA A 48 17.64 -10.99 7.58
CA ALA A 48 18.02 -10.01 8.61
C ALA A 48 17.09 -8.79 8.61
N TYR A 49 16.44 -8.50 7.48
CA TYR A 49 15.55 -7.33 7.31
C TYR A 49 14.10 -7.56 7.76
N GLY A 50 13.81 -8.61 8.50
CA GLY A 50 12.43 -8.96 8.93
C GLY A 50 11.69 -7.82 9.64
N TRP A 51 12.38 -7.09 10.54
CA TRP A 51 11.83 -5.94 11.24
C TRP A 51 11.48 -4.78 10.31
N ILE A 52 12.28 -4.56 9.26
CA ILE A 52 12.04 -3.51 8.27
C ILE A 52 10.81 -3.85 7.43
N TYR A 53 10.59 -5.11 7.06
CA TYR A 53 9.38 -5.53 6.36
C TYR A 53 8.14 -5.33 7.21
N LEU A 54 8.21 -5.67 8.50
CA LEU A 54 7.11 -5.43 9.44
C LEU A 54 6.85 -3.94 9.59
N PHE A 55 7.88 -3.11 9.74
CA PHE A 55 7.75 -1.67 9.84
C PHE A 55 7.15 -1.06 8.57
N ALA A 56 7.60 -1.50 7.39
CA ALA A 56 7.05 -1.11 6.10
C ALA A 56 5.55 -1.44 5.99
N ALA A 57 5.16 -2.63 6.44
CA ALA A 57 3.75 -3.03 6.49
C ALA A 57 2.94 -2.16 7.45
N MET A 58 3.48 -1.86 8.65
CA MET A 58 2.81 -1.00 9.63
C MET A 58 2.62 0.44 9.13
N ILE A 59 3.63 1.03 8.47
CA ILE A 59 3.50 2.35 7.84
C ILE A 59 2.40 2.30 6.78
N GLY A 60 2.45 1.33 5.87
CA GLY A 60 1.45 1.20 4.82
C GLY A 60 0.03 1.05 5.35
N PHE A 61 -0.15 0.23 6.38
CA PHE A 61 -1.45 0.05 7.02
C PHE A 61 -1.93 1.31 7.72
N ALA A 62 -1.09 1.91 8.58
CA ALA A 62 -1.47 3.03 9.43
C ALA A 62 -1.79 4.30 8.61
N THR A 63 -0.96 4.62 7.63
CA THR A 63 -1.20 5.78 6.77
C THR A 63 -2.46 5.60 5.93
N THR A 64 -2.68 4.42 5.39
CA THR A 64 -3.84 4.13 4.53
C THR A 64 -5.15 4.10 5.32
N ILE A 65 -5.20 3.46 6.50
CA ILE A 65 -6.44 3.39 7.28
C ILE A 65 -6.88 4.76 7.80
N ALA A 66 -5.92 5.66 8.02
CA ALA A 66 -6.15 7.03 8.47
C ALA A 66 -6.49 8.01 7.34
N GLU A 67 -6.37 7.59 6.07
CA GLU A 67 -6.52 8.44 4.89
C GLU A 67 -7.96 8.94 4.72
N PRO A 68 -8.24 10.26 4.81
CA PRO A 68 -9.60 10.79 4.67
C PRO A 68 -10.23 10.54 3.30
N SER A 69 -9.44 10.58 2.24
CA SER A 69 -9.91 10.35 0.87
C SER A 69 -10.30 8.89 0.64
N LEU A 70 -9.67 7.94 1.31
CA LEU A 70 -10.11 6.54 1.30
C LEU A 70 -11.49 6.38 1.97
N ILE A 71 -11.79 7.18 3.00
CA ILE A 71 -13.12 7.20 3.62
C ILE A 71 -14.17 7.61 2.59
N ALA A 72 -13.92 8.67 1.82
CA ALA A 72 -14.84 9.15 0.78
C ALA A 72 -15.06 8.09 -0.32
N ILE A 73 -14.01 7.42 -0.77
CA ILE A 73 -14.11 6.31 -1.73
C ILE A 73 -14.94 5.15 -1.15
N ALA A 74 -14.72 4.79 0.11
CA ALA A 74 -15.45 3.70 0.76
C ALA A 74 -16.95 4.00 0.88
N PHE A 75 -17.32 5.26 1.17
CA PHE A 75 -18.71 5.71 1.14
C PHE A 75 -19.30 5.57 -0.25
N LYS A 76 -18.59 6.05 -1.28
CA LYS A 76 -19.07 5.97 -2.67
C LYS A 76 -19.19 4.54 -3.17
N ALA A 77 -18.23 3.67 -2.84
CA ALA A 77 -18.30 2.26 -3.18
C ALA A 77 -19.50 1.56 -2.53
N ASN A 78 -19.82 1.88 -1.27
CA ASN A 78 -21.00 1.35 -0.59
C ASN A 78 -22.29 1.81 -1.28
N GLU A 79 -22.39 3.08 -1.66
CA GLU A 79 -23.55 3.66 -2.38
C GLU A 79 -23.76 2.97 -3.73
N VAL A 80 -22.73 2.92 -4.61
CA VAL A 80 -22.85 2.38 -5.97
C VAL A 80 -23.01 0.85 -6.01
N SER A 81 -22.62 0.16 -4.93
CA SER A 81 -22.81 -1.27 -4.79
C SER A 81 -24.10 -1.67 -4.08
N ALA A 82 -25.00 -0.69 -3.81
CA ALA A 82 -26.21 -0.89 -3.03
C ALA A 82 -25.98 -1.63 -1.70
N GLY A 83 -24.91 -1.27 -0.98
CA GLY A 83 -24.55 -1.84 0.33
C GLY A 83 -23.82 -3.18 0.29
N THR A 84 -23.61 -3.76 -0.88
CA THR A 84 -22.85 -5.03 -1.01
C THR A 84 -21.42 -4.88 -0.53
N ILE A 85 -20.78 -3.75 -0.82
CA ILE A 85 -19.44 -3.39 -0.36
C ILE A 85 -19.57 -2.57 0.92
N LYS A 86 -19.12 -3.16 2.04
CA LYS A 86 -19.12 -2.48 3.33
C LYS A 86 -17.95 -1.52 3.43
N GLN A 87 -18.18 -0.29 3.90
CA GLN A 87 -17.17 0.78 4.02
C GLN A 87 -15.94 0.34 4.83
N TRP A 88 -16.13 -0.21 6.02
CA TRP A 88 -15.04 -0.70 6.87
C TRP A 88 -14.28 -1.87 6.24
N GLY A 89 -15.01 -2.82 5.62
CA GLY A 89 -14.40 -3.94 4.93
C GLY A 89 -13.47 -3.47 3.81
N LEU A 90 -13.91 -2.51 3.00
CA LEU A 90 -13.11 -1.93 1.93
C LEU A 90 -11.86 -1.22 2.48
N ARG A 91 -12.01 -0.36 3.48
CA ARG A 91 -10.89 0.38 4.09
C ARG A 91 -9.82 -0.55 4.66
N ILE A 92 -10.22 -1.58 5.42
CA ILE A 92 -9.29 -2.57 5.97
C ILE A 92 -8.59 -3.34 4.85
N THR A 93 -9.34 -3.76 3.83
CA THR A 93 -8.77 -4.51 2.69
C THR A 93 -7.74 -3.68 1.94
N VAL A 94 -8.03 -2.41 1.69
CA VAL A 94 -7.07 -1.48 1.04
C VAL A 94 -5.84 -1.28 1.90
N ALA A 95 -6.01 -1.06 3.21
CA ALA A 95 -4.89 -0.88 4.13
C ALA A 95 -3.99 -2.13 4.20
N ILE A 96 -4.57 -3.32 4.20
CA ILE A 96 -3.82 -4.59 4.13
C ILE A 96 -3.11 -4.70 2.77
N GLY A 97 -3.77 -4.34 1.66
CA GLY A 97 -3.17 -4.33 0.33
C GLY A 97 -1.94 -3.43 0.25
N VAL A 98 -2.05 -2.19 0.75
CA VAL A 98 -0.92 -1.24 0.81
C VAL A 98 0.19 -1.76 1.73
N ALA A 99 -0.14 -2.27 2.90
CA ALA A 99 0.82 -2.86 3.84
C ALA A 99 1.64 -3.97 3.18
N PHE A 100 0.96 -4.89 2.50
CA PHE A 100 1.62 -5.95 1.75
C PHE A 100 2.46 -5.40 0.59
N GLY A 101 1.93 -4.44 -0.17
CA GLY A 101 2.63 -3.81 -1.29
C GLY A 101 3.92 -3.14 -0.87
N ILE A 102 3.89 -2.31 0.19
CA ILE A 102 5.09 -1.62 0.68
C ILE A 102 6.09 -2.61 1.26
N SER A 103 5.65 -3.63 2.02
CA SER A 103 6.52 -4.68 2.54
C SER A 103 7.19 -5.47 1.40
N LEU A 104 6.45 -5.84 0.37
CA LEU A 104 6.98 -6.51 -0.82
C LEU A 104 7.97 -5.62 -1.60
N GLY A 105 7.66 -4.34 -1.74
CA GLY A 105 8.57 -3.37 -2.36
C GLY A 105 9.86 -3.19 -1.57
N THR A 106 9.78 -3.20 -0.24
CA THR A 106 10.95 -3.20 0.66
C THR A 106 11.78 -4.47 0.50
N PHE A 107 11.14 -5.64 0.48
CA PHE A 107 11.80 -6.92 0.19
C PHE A 107 12.52 -6.89 -1.17
N ARG A 108 11.90 -6.33 -2.19
CA ARG A 108 12.50 -6.15 -3.52
C ARG A 108 13.76 -5.28 -3.47
N ILE A 109 13.78 -4.20 -2.69
CA ILE A 109 14.98 -3.35 -2.53
C ILE A 109 16.11 -4.18 -1.94
N VAL A 110 15.86 -4.94 -0.89
CA VAL A 110 16.86 -5.77 -0.21
C VAL A 110 17.41 -6.86 -1.14
N THR A 111 16.53 -7.59 -1.84
CA THR A 111 16.93 -8.69 -2.74
C THR A 111 17.51 -8.23 -4.07
N GLY A 112 17.24 -6.98 -4.47
CA GLY A 112 17.74 -6.41 -5.70
C GLY A 112 17.06 -6.86 -6.96
N THR A 113 15.91 -7.45 -6.84
CA THR A 113 15.14 -7.85 -8.01
C THR A 113 14.61 -6.63 -8.79
N PRO A 114 14.57 -6.68 -10.13
CA PRO A 114 14.20 -5.53 -10.94
C PRO A 114 12.75 -5.08 -10.69
N LEU A 115 12.55 -3.77 -10.51
CA LEU A 115 11.24 -3.17 -10.25
C LEU A 115 10.21 -3.51 -11.33
N TYR A 116 10.63 -3.46 -12.59
CA TYR A 116 9.71 -3.64 -13.72
C TYR A 116 9.01 -5.00 -13.72
N LEU A 117 9.62 -6.06 -13.18
CA LEU A 117 9.00 -7.38 -13.09
C LEU A 117 7.76 -7.36 -12.18
N TYR A 118 7.89 -6.74 -11.01
CA TYR A 118 6.76 -6.63 -10.06
C TYR A 118 5.64 -5.77 -10.62
N ILE A 119 6.01 -4.65 -11.25
CA ILE A 119 5.02 -3.74 -11.85
C ILE A 119 4.30 -4.40 -13.02
N LEU A 120 5.04 -5.10 -13.90
CA LEU A 120 4.45 -5.83 -15.02
C LEU A 120 3.48 -6.91 -14.54
N VAL A 121 3.91 -7.76 -13.61
CA VAL A 121 3.05 -8.81 -13.04
C VAL A 121 1.84 -8.21 -12.33
N GLY A 122 2.03 -7.15 -11.54
CA GLY A 122 0.94 -6.47 -10.86
C GLY A 122 -0.09 -5.89 -11.83
N TYR A 123 0.34 -5.21 -12.90
CA TYR A 123 -0.60 -4.70 -13.92
C TYR A 123 -1.25 -5.82 -14.72
N MET A 124 -0.58 -6.93 -14.97
CA MET A 124 -1.25 -8.11 -15.57
C MET A 124 -2.38 -8.61 -14.68
N ILE A 125 -2.16 -8.68 -13.35
CA ILE A 125 -3.22 -9.04 -12.39
C ILE A 125 -4.36 -8.01 -12.46
N VAL A 126 -4.05 -6.71 -12.47
CA VAL A 126 -5.06 -5.63 -12.57
C VAL A 126 -5.89 -5.77 -13.85
N ILE A 127 -5.27 -6.03 -15.01
CA ILE A 127 -5.96 -6.22 -16.29
C ILE A 127 -6.92 -7.41 -16.20
N VAL A 128 -6.45 -8.55 -15.70
CA VAL A 128 -7.29 -9.74 -15.53
C VAL A 128 -8.44 -9.47 -14.57
N GLN A 129 -8.18 -8.84 -13.43
CA GLN A 129 -9.23 -8.47 -12.49
C GLN A 129 -10.25 -7.50 -13.09
N THR A 130 -9.80 -6.54 -13.92
CA THR A 130 -10.69 -5.56 -14.58
C THR A 130 -11.70 -6.25 -15.50
N ILE A 131 -11.31 -7.32 -16.20
CA ILE A 131 -12.21 -8.09 -17.07
C ILE A 131 -13.36 -8.72 -16.28
N PHE A 132 -13.07 -9.18 -15.05
CA PHE A 132 -14.03 -9.87 -14.20
C PHE A 132 -14.67 -8.99 -13.12
N ALA A 133 -14.26 -7.73 -13.00
CA ALA A 133 -14.74 -6.81 -11.97
C ALA A 133 -16.13 -6.24 -12.31
N PRO A 134 -16.97 -5.93 -11.29
CA PRO A 134 -18.19 -5.18 -11.49
C PRO A 134 -17.89 -3.80 -12.09
N LYS A 135 -18.54 -3.45 -13.20
CA LYS A 135 -18.28 -2.21 -13.96
C LYS A 135 -18.38 -0.93 -13.14
N ASN A 136 -19.28 -0.90 -12.15
CA ASN A 136 -19.50 0.22 -11.25
C ASN A 136 -18.35 0.43 -10.23
N ILE A 137 -17.47 -0.55 -10.04
CA ILE A 137 -16.37 -0.47 -9.07
C ILE A 137 -15.02 -0.22 -9.75
N ILE A 138 -14.90 -0.46 -11.04
CA ILE A 138 -13.62 -0.34 -11.77
C ILE A 138 -13.02 1.06 -11.58
N ALA A 139 -13.80 2.12 -11.82
CA ALA A 139 -13.31 3.49 -11.67
C ALA A 139 -12.83 3.78 -10.24
N LEU A 140 -13.57 3.34 -9.22
CA LEU A 140 -13.21 3.51 -7.80
C LEU A 140 -11.96 2.70 -7.43
N ALA A 141 -11.79 1.52 -8.03
CA ALA A 141 -10.60 0.70 -7.82
C ALA A 141 -9.34 1.41 -8.37
N TYR A 142 -9.40 1.92 -9.59
CA TYR A 142 -8.28 2.66 -10.17
C TYR A 142 -7.99 3.96 -9.41
N ASP A 143 -9.01 4.68 -8.96
CA ASP A 143 -8.86 5.90 -8.17
C ASP A 143 -8.22 5.62 -6.80
N SER A 144 -8.48 4.46 -6.20
CA SER A 144 -7.88 4.07 -4.93
C SER A 144 -6.35 4.05 -4.95
N GLY A 145 -5.73 3.73 -6.10
CA GLY A 145 -4.28 3.78 -6.27
C GLY A 145 -3.71 5.20 -6.18
N GLY A 146 -4.42 6.19 -6.70
CA GLY A 146 -4.06 7.61 -6.56
C GLY A 146 -4.29 8.13 -5.14
N VAL A 147 -5.40 7.73 -4.54
CA VAL A 147 -5.82 8.18 -3.19
C VAL A 147 -4.85 7.72 -2.10
N THR A 148 -4.36 6.49 -2.17
CA THR A 148 -3.42 5.95 -1.19
C THR A 148 -1.99 6.50 -1.31
N THR A 149 -1.70 7.22 -2.38
CA THR A 149 -0.45 7.98 -2.55
C THR A 149 -0.64 9.44 -2.18
N SER A 150 -1.01 9.68 -0.93
CA SER A 150 -1.30 10.99 -0.37
C SER A 150 -0.06 11.77 0.06
N THR A 151 -0.28 13.02 0.46
CA THR A 151 0.76 13.91 1.01
C THR A 151 1.38 13.38 2.33
N VAL A 152 0.78 12.42 3.00
CA VAL A 152 1.32 11.77 4.20
C VAL A 152 2.02 10.47 3.84
N THR A 153 1.39 9.61 3.05
CA THR A 153 1.92 8.29 2.70
C THR A 153 3.18 8.39 1.85
N VAL A 154 3.16 9.22 0.80
CA VAL A 154 4.29 9.32 -0.15
C VAL A 154 5.61 9.71 0.52
N PRO A 155 5.68 10.76 1.36
CA PRO A 155 6.94 11.13 1.99
C PRO A 155 7.48 10.06 2.94
N LEU A 156 6.61 9.39 3.71
CA LEU A 156 7.04 8.34 4.62
C LEU A 156 7.57 7.11 3.86
N VAL A 157 6.85 6.70 2.82
CA VAL A 157 7.25 5.57 1.95
C VAL A 157 8.51 5.91 1.16
N ALA A 158 8.62 7.15 0.65
CA ALA A 158 9.82 7.61 -0.05
C ALA A 158 11.03 7.66 0.91
N ALA A 159 10.87 8.19 2.13
CA ALA A 159 11.93 8.21 3.13
C ALA A 159 12.44 6.79 3.46
N LEU A 160 11.52 5.84 3.67
CA LEU A 160 11.87 4.44 3.90
C LEU A 160 12.62 3.84 2.70
N GLY A 161 12.11 4.04 1.49
CA GLY A 161 12.71 3.53 0.26
C GLY A 161 14.09 4.12 -0.01
N LEU A 162 14.24 5.44 0.15
CA LEU A 162 15.51 6.15 -0.03
C LEU A 162 16.54 5.74 1.03
N GLY A 163 16.15 5.70 2.31
CA GLY A 163 17.01 5.28 3.41
C GLY A 163 17.53 3.85 3.19
N LEU A 164 16.63 2.93 2.88
CA LEU A 164 17.00 1.52 2.65
C LEU A 164 17.87 1.35 1.40
N SER A 165 17.54 2.00 0.30
CA SER A 165 18.34 1.91 -0.94
C SER A 165 19.70 2.62 -0.87
N ALA A 166 19.88 3.54 0.07
CA ALA A 166 21.18 4.16 0.35
C ALA A 166 22.11 3.25 1.16
N THR A 167 21.57 2.35 1.99
CA THR A 167 22.33 1.49 2.89
C THR A 167 22.56 0.07 2.34
N VAL A 168 21.64 -0.44 1.51
CA VAL A 168 21.77 -1.76 0.87
C VAL A 168 22.77 -1.69 -0.28
N PRO A 169 23.83 -2.50 -0.28
CA PRO A 169 24.84 -2.48 -1.34
C PRO A 169 24.27 -2.73 -2.73
N GLY A 170 24.74 -1.94 -3.71
CA GLY A 170 24.36 -2.10 -5.12
C GLY A 170 22.95 -1.59 -5.48
N ARG A 171 22.33 -0.78 -4.63
CA ARG A 171 21.02 -0.14 -4.91
C ARG A 171 21.20 1.30 -5.38
N ASN A 172 20.23 1.75 -6.18
CA ASN A 172 20.15 3.14 -6.64
C ASN A 172 19.00 3.84 -5.92
N PRO A 173 19.27 4.82 -5.03
CA PRO A 173 18.20 5.50 -4.29
C PRO A 173 17.13 6.12 -5.18
N ALA A 174 17.50 6.68 -6.35
CA ALA A 174 16.55 7.31 -7.25
C ALA A 174 15.59 6.31 -7.91
N LEU A 175 16.07 5.12 -8.31
CA LEU A 175 15.23 4.12 -8.95
C LEU A 175 14.58 3.18 -7.94
N ASP A 176 15.37 2.70 -6.99
CA ASP A 176 14.92 1.71 -6.02
C ASP A 176 14.09 2.32 -4.90
N GLY A 177 14.51 3.49 -4.39
CA GLY A 177 13.85 4.19 -3.31
C GLY A 177 12.48 4.72 -3.73
N PHE A 178 12.40 5.53 -4.78
CA PHE A 178 11.13 6.04 -5.29
C PHE A 178 10.26 4.94 -5.90
N GLY A 179 10.84 3.86 -6.40
CA GLY A 179 10.10 2.71 -6.90
C GLY A 179 9.15 2.10 -5.88
N LEU A 180 9.38 2.30 -4.57
CA LEU A 180 8.49 1.84 -3.50
C LEU A 180 7.09 2.48 -3.57
N ILE A 181 6.98 3.73 -4.07
CA ILE A 181 5.71 4.42 -4.25
C ILE A 181 4.81 3.70 -5.26
N ALA A 182 5.41 3.06 -6.29
CA ALA A 182 4.64 2.30 -7.27
C ALA A 182 3.87 1.12 -6.64
N PHE A 183 4.44 0.49 -5.61
CA PHE A 183 3.73 -0.55 -4.84
C PHE A 183 2.58 0.04 -4.04
N ALA A 184 2.77 1.21 -3.42
CA ALA A 184 1.73 1.90 -2.67
C ALA A 184 0.53 2.29 -3.55
N SER A 185 0.73 2.51 -4.85
CA SER A 185 -0.32 2.82 -5.82
C SER A 185 -0.97 1.57 -6.42
N LEU A 186 -0.19 0.55 -6.77
CA LEU A 186 -0.67 -0.64 -7.49
C LEU A 186 -1.50 -1.58 -6.61
N PHE A 187 -1.05 -1.82 -5.37
CA PHE A 187 -1.69 -2.81 -4.49
C PHE A 187 -3.08 -2.42 -4.00
N PRO A 188 -3.41 -1.14 -3.76
CA PRO A 188 -4.79 -0.71 -3.52
C PRO A 188 -5.75 -1.10 -4.64
N ILE A 189 -5.34 -0.91 -5.90
CA ILE A 189 -6.15 -1.26 -7.07
C ILE A 189 -6.49 -2.75 -7.04
N ILE A 190 -5.47 -3.59 -6.85
CA ILE A 190 -5.62 -5.05 -6.74
C ILE A 190 -6.55 -5.42 -5.57
N ALA A 191 -6.36 -4.77 -4.41
CA ALA A 191 -7.11 -5.05 -3.21
C ALA A 191 -8.60 -4.66 -3.35
N VAL A 192 -8.91 -3.48 -3.91
CA VAL A 192 -10.30 -3.03 -4.12
C VAL A 192 -11.02 -3.94 -5.10
N MET A 193 -10.40 -4.25 -6.25
CA MET A 193 -11.01 -5.15 -7.24
C MET A 193 -11.20 -6.56 -6.68
N GLY A 194 -10.19 -7.09 -5.99
CA GLY A 194 -10.29 -8.41 -5.36
C GLY A 194 -11.40 -8.47 -4.31
N TYR A 195 -11.52 -7.44 -3.46
CA TYR A 195 -12.59 -7.35 -2.48
C TYR A 195 -13.97 -7.28 -3.12
N ALA A 196 -14.13 -6.47 -4.16
CA ALA A 196 -15.39 -6.34 -4.87
C ALA A 196 -15.82 -7.66 -5.54
N GLN A 197 -14.88 -8.36 -6.18
CA GLN A 197 -15.13 -9.68 -6.79
C GLN A 197 -15.51 -10.73 -5.74
N LEU A 198 -14.82 -10.76 -4.60
CA LEU A 198 -15.14 -11.66 -3.49
C LEU A 198 -16.54 -11.38 -2.92
N MET A 199 -16.89 -10.12 -2.71
CA MET A 199 -18.21 -9.74 -2.19
C MET A 199 -19.33 -10.07 -3.18
N GLN A 200 -19.12 -9.85 -4.47
CA GLN A 200 -20.06 -10.21 -5.51
C GLN A 200 -20.29 -11.73 -5.56
N TRP A 201 -19.23 -12.52 -5.55
CA TRP A 201 -19.30 -13.97 -5.54
C TRP A 201 -20.03 -14.51 -4.29
N TYR A 202 -19.72 -13.93 -3.12
CA TYR A 202 -20.40 -14.31 -1.87
C TYR A 202 -21.89 -13.98 -1.91
N SER A 203 -22.27 -12.81 -2.41
CA SER A 203 -23.67 -12.39 -2.58
C SER A 203 -24.42 -13.33 -3.50
N GLN A 204 -23.88 -13.66 -4.67
CA GLN A 204 -24.49 -14.60 -5.62
C GLN A 204 -24.68 -15.99 -5.03
N ARG A 205 -23.71 -16.50 -4.28
CA ARG A 205 -23.86 -17.80 -3.59
C ARG A 205 -24.97 -17.79 -2.55
N LYS A 206 -25.07 -16.71 -1.77
CA LYS A 206 -26.11 -16.56 -0.75
C LYS A 206 -27.51 -16.53 -1.39
N THR A 207 -27.69 -15.81 -2.48
CA THR A 207 -28.96 -15.76 -3.22
C THR A 207 -29.37 -17.14 -3.74
N LYS A 208 -28.45 -17.85 -4.40
CA LYS A 208 -28.72 -19.23 -4.87
C LYS A 208 -29.07 -20.21 -3.75
N TYR A 209 -28.46 -20.04 -2.57
CA TYR A 209 -28.78 -20.89 -1.41
C TYR A 209 -30.18 -20.60 -0.87
N MET A 210 -30.57 -19.33 -0.80
CA MET A 210 -31.91 -18.93 -0.34
C MET A 210 -33.02 -19.35 -1.31
N GLU A 211 -32.80 -19.22 -2.62
CA GLU A 211 -33.71 -19.72 -3.66
C GLU A 211 -33.93 -21.22 -3.52
N LYS A 212 -32.86 -21.99 -3.31
CA LYS A 212 -32.95 -23.44 -3.11
C LYS A 212 -33.71 -23.84 -1.84
N LYS A 213 -33.56 -23.04 -0.77
CA LYS A 213 -34.26 -23.29 0.50
C LYS A 213 -35.76 -22.96 0.43
N ASN A 214 -36.14 -21.97 -0.38
CA ASN A 214 -37.56 -21.58 -0.55
C ASN A 214 -38.29 -22.41 -1.59
N ALA A 215 -37.58 -23.30 -2.34
CA ALA A 215 -38.16 -24.22 -3.32
C ALA A 215 -38.54 -25.59 -2.73
N PHE A 216 -38.31 -25.80 -1.45
CA PHE A 216 -38.72 -26.93 -0.64
C PHE A 216 -39.69 -26.49 0.48
#